data_92e917b61e7fc993dda769c92c6a770f
#
_entry.id   92e917b61e7fc993dda769c92c6a770f
#
_cell.length_a   1.000
_cell.length_b   1.000
_cell.length_c   1.000
_cell.angle_alpha   90.00
_cell.angle_beta   90.00
_cell.angle_gamma   90.00
#
_symmetry.space_group_name_H-M   'P 1'
#
loop_
_entity.id
_entity.type
_entity.pdbx_description
1 polymer ?
#
loop_
_entity_poly.entity_id
_entity_poly.type
_entity_poly.pdbx_seq_one_letter_code
_entity_poly.pdbx_strand_id
1 'polypeptide(L)' 'MKIIEIYEYGNGIYAEPFWDRVQKKIDKVEEEYEIINMDKKFIPSHYIGKNCMGMDVYKADELFLTLYCKKK' A
#
# COMPACT_ATOMS: atom_id res chain seq x y z
N MET A 1 14.25 4.13 17.23
CA MET A 1 13.66 4.17 15.88
C MET A 1 12.48 3.20 15.78
N LYS A 2 11.41 3.64 15.17
CA LYS A 2 10.22 2.80 14.95
C LYS A 2 10.07 2.53 13.45
N ILE A 3 9.82 1.28 13.09
CA ILE A 3 9.54 0.91 11.70
C ILE A 3 8.06 0.55 11.61
N ILE A 4 7.33 1.25 10.74
CA ILE A 4 5.91 1.04 10.54
C ILE A 4 5.68 0.62 9.09
N GLU A 5 4.96 -0.46 8.89
CA GLU A 5 4.64 -0.95 7.56
C GLU A 5 3.17 -0.69 7.24
N ILE A 6 2.92 -0.15 6.06
CA ILE A 6 1.58 0.09 5.54
C ILE A 6 1.41 -0.75 4.29
N TYR A 7 0.29 -1.49 4.23
CA TYR A 7 -0.07 -2.30 3.09
C TYR A 7 -1.44 -1.89 2.59
N GLU A 8 -1.56 -1.64 1.29
CA GLU A 8 -2.83 -1.39 0.62
C GLU A 8 -2.88 -2.15 -0.70
N TYR A 9 -4.08 -2.53 -1.11
CA TYR A 9 -4.28 -3.24 -2.35
C TYR A 9 -5.59 -2.79 -3.01
N GLY A 10 -5.70 -3.04 -4.31
CA GLY A 10 -6.93 -2.77 -5.03
C GLY A 10 -6.68 -2.55 -6.51
N ASN A 11 -7.75 -2.58 -7.29
CA ASN A 11 -7.69 -2.33 -8.73
C ASN A 11 -7.83 -0.84 -9.06
N GLY A 12 -7.92 0.01 -8.05
CA GLY A 12 -8.12 1.43 -8.20
C GLY A 12 -6.92 2.28 -7.79
N ILE A 13 -5.69 1.80 -8.07
CA ILE A 13 -4.49 2.55 -7.70
C ILE A 13 -4.45 3.95 -8.33
N TYR A 14 -5.09 4.13 -9.49
CA TYR A 14 -5.18 5.42 -10.14
C TYR A 14 -6.40 6.23 -9.68
N ALA A 15 -7.21 5.68 -8.77
CA ALA A 15 -8.39 6.35 -8.24
C ALA A 15 -8.07 7.05 -6.92
N GLU A 16 -8.70 8.21 -6.70
CA GLU A 16 -8.50 8.96 -5.47
C GLU A 16 -8.76 8.15 -4.19
N PRO A 17 -9.82 7.30 -4.12
CA PRO A 17 -10.07 6.55 -2.89
C PRO A 17 -8.91 5.68 -2.41
N PHE A 18 -8.11 5.13 -3.33
CA PHE A 18 -6.94 4.35 -2.96
C PHE A 18 -5.90 5.24 -2.27
N TRP A 19 -5.57 6.37 -2.89
CA TRP A 19 -4.57 7.30 -2.35
C TRP A 19 -5.04 7.99 -1.08
N ASP A 20 -6.35 8.24 -0.96
CA ASP A 20 -6.93 8.78 0.27
C ASP A 20 -6.72 7.82 1.44
N ARG A 21 -6.91 6.52 1.22
CA ARG A 21 -6.67 5.52 2.27
C ARG A 21 -5.21 5.48 2.69
N VAL A 22 -4.31 5.53 1.71
CA VAL A 22 -2.86 5.56 1.98
C VAL A 22 -2.50 6.82 2.77
N GLN A 23 -2.99 7.98 2.33
CA GLN A 23 -2.68 9.25 2.98
C GLN A 23 -3.22 9.30 4.41
N LYS A 24 -4.41 8.78 4.66
CA LYS A 24 -4.98 8.73 6.01
C LYS A 24 -4.12 7.89 6.95
N LYS A 25 -3.56 6.79 6.46
CA LYS A 25 -2.66 5.97 7.27
C LYS A 25 -1.36 6.69 7.59
N ILE A 26 -0.81 7.41 6.61
CA ILE A 26 0.41 8.21 6.81
C ILE A 26 0.13 9.32 7.81
N ASP A 27 -0.98 10.04 7.67
CA ASP A 27 -1.36 11.13 8.57
C ASP A 27 -1.48 10.64 10.01
N LYS A 28 -2.06 9.45 10.20
CA LYS A 28 -2.20 8.86 11.53
C LYS A 28 -0.85 8.57 12.16
N VAL A 29 0.11 8.10 11.37
CA VAL A 29 1.47 7.87 11.84
C VAL A 29 2.14 9.19 12.23
N GLU A 30 1.93 10.23 11.43
CA GLU A 30 2.53 11.55 11.69
C GLU A 30 2.00 12.23 12.96
N GLU A 31 0.85 11.80 13.47
CA GLU A 31 0.33 12.30 14.74
C GLU A 31 1.25 11.98 15.92
N GLU A 32 1.93 10.82 15.88
CA GLU A 32 2.76 10.36 16.98
C GLU A 32 4.25 10.31 16.64
N TYR A 33 4.58 10.24 15.35
CA TYR A 33 5.95 10.02 14.90
C TYR A 33 6.34 11.02 13.83
N GLU A 34 7.64 11.32 13.79
CA GLU A 34 8.25 12.04 12.68
C GLU A 34 8.77 11.00 11.69
N ILE A 35 8.34 11.08 10.44
CA ILE A 35 8.80 10.18 9.40
C ILE A 35 10.14 10.69 8.88
N ILE A 36 11.19 9.90 9.09
CA ILE A 36 12.56 10.26 8.70
C ILE A 36 12.83 9.81 7.27
N ASN A 37 12.32 8.63 6.92
CA ASN A 37 12.54 8.05 5.60
C ASN A 37 11.37 7.13 5.26
N MET A 38 11.19 6.88 3.96
CA MET A 38 10.10 6.03 3.48
C MET A 38 10.58 5.21 2.28
N ASP A 39 10.39 3.90 2.36
CA ASP A 39 10.59 3.01 1.22
C ASP A 39 9.24 2.61 0.65
N LYS A 40 9.16 2.58 -0.66
CA LYS A 40 7.93 2.21 -1.36
C LYS A 40 8.21 1.07 -2.31
N LYS A 41 7.37 0.03 -2.23
CA LYS A 41 7.39 -1.07 -3.18
C LYS A 41 6.01 -1.22 -3.79
N PHE A 42 5.94 -1.15 -5.10
CA PHE A 42 4.70 -1.29 -5.84
C PHE A 42 4.75 -2.54 -6.70
N ILE A 43 3.71 -3.37 -6.59
CA ILE A 43 3.54 -4.57 -7.42
C ILE A 43 2.27 -4.38 -8.24
N PRO A 44 2.39 -4.21 -9.57
CA PRO A 44 1.21 -4.00 -10.41
C PRO A 44 0.35 -5.26 -10.51
N SER A 45 -0.90 -5.05 -10.87
CA SER A 45 -1.82 -6.15 -11.18
C SER A 45 -1.21 -7.05 -12.24
N HIS A 46 -1.34 -8.36 -12.07
CA HIS A 46 -0.78 -9.32 -13.01
C HIS A 46 -1.67 -10.56 -13.13
N TYR A 47 -1.51 -11.24 -14.27
CA TYR A 47 -2.26 -12.44 -14.58
C TYR A 47 -1.71 -13.62 -13.78
N ILE A 48 -2.61 -14.36 -13.10
CA ILE A 48 -2.20 -15.50 -12.29
C ILE A 48 -2.74 -16.83 -12.79
N GLY A 49 -3.61 -16.82 -13.80
CA GLY A 49 -4.13 -18.06 -14.37
C GLY A 49 -5.64 -18.02 -14.55
N LYS A 50 -6.22 -19.19 -14.83
CA LYS A 50 -7.66 -19.32 -14.97
C LYS A 50 -8.24 -20.02 -13.74
N ASN A 51 -9.46 -19.62 -13.36
CA ASN A 51 -10.19 -20.32 -12.30
C ASN A 51 -10.85 -21.59 -12.84
N CYS A 52 -11.55 -22.32 -11.97
CA CYS A 52 -12.21 -23.56 -12.34
C CYS A 52 -13.32 -23.39 -13.38
N MET A 53 -13.80 -22.16 -13.60
CA MET A 53 -14.80 -21.83 -14.60
C MET A 53 -14.20 -21.39 -15.93
N GLY A 54 -12.88 -21.40 -16.05
CA GLY A 54 -12.16 -20.99 -17.25
C GLY A 54 -12.01 -19.50 -17.43
N MET A 55 -12.34 -18.71 -16.42
CA MET A 55 -12.22 -17.25 -16.47
C MET A 55 -10.80 -16.81 -16.07
N ASP A 56 -10.29 -15.77 -16.75
CA ASP A 56 -9.00 -15.21 -16.42
C ASP A 56 -9.02 -14.55 -15.05
N VAL A 57 -7.99 -14.83 -14.24
CA VAL A 57 -7.86 -14.27 -12.90
C VAL A 57 -6.60 -13.43 -12.81
N TYR A 58 -6.75 -12.23 -12.26
CA TYR A 58 -5.65 -11.28 -12.06
C TYR A 58 -5.52 -10.96 -10.59
N LYS A 59 -4.28 -10.84 -10.14
CA LYS A 59 -4.00 -10.36 -8.79
C LYS A 59 -4.10 -8.82 -8.79
N ALA A 60 -4.74 -8.27 -7.76
CA ALA A 60 -4.87 -6.81 -7.63
C ALA A 60 -3.52 -6.13 -7.43
N ASP A 61 -3.46 -4.84 -7.73
CA ASP A 61 -2.29 -4.01 -7.42
C ASP A 61 -2.01 -4.02 -5.93
N GLU A 62 -0.73 -4.00 -5.56
CA GLU A 62 -0.31 -3.99 -4.16
C GLU A 62 0.70 -2.88 -3.93
N LEU A 63 0.55 -2.19 -2.81
CA LEU A 63 1.48 -1.15 -2.39
C LEU A 63 1.97 -1.44 -0.98
N PHE A 64 3.27 -1.49 -0.82
CA PHE A 64 3.95 -1.66 0.47
C PHE A 64 4.74 -0.40 0.79
N LEU A 65 4.44 0.22 1.92
CA LEU A 65 5.20 1.36 2.41
C LEU A 65 5.88 0.97 3.71
N THR A 66 7.17 1.24 3.79
CA THR A 66 7.94 1.07 5.04
C THR A 66 8.35 2.45 5.52
N LEU A 67 7.85 2.84 6.68
CA LEU A 67 8.12 4.16 7.25
C LEU A 67 9.14 4.01 8.37
N TYR A 68 10.24 4.73 8.26
CA TYR A 68 11.26 4.80 9.30
C TYR A 68 10.99 6.05 10.12
N CYS A 69 10.59 5.86 11.37
CA CYS A 69 10.03 6.92 12.18
C CYS A 69 10.83 7.14 13.46
N LYS A 70 10.75 8.38 13.95
CA LYS A 70 11.28 8.78 15.23
C LYS A 70 10.11 9.31 16.06
N LYS A 71 10.03 8.92 17.31
CA LYS A 71 8.96 9.42 18.20
C LYS A 71 9.11 10.93 18.39
N LYS A 72 8.01 11.63 18.27
CA LYS A 72 7.97 13.07 18.52
C LYS A 72 8.19 13.39 19.99
#